data_3b0705da4c1e8123da4dd7c895050d41
#
_entry.id   3b0705da4c1e8123da4dd7c895050d41
#
_cell.length_a   1.000
_cell.length_b   1.000
_cell.length_c   1.000
_cell.angle_alpha   90.00
_cell.angle_beta   90.00
_cell.angle_gamma   90.00
#
_symmetry.space_group_name_H-M   'P 1'
#
loop_
_entity.id
_entity.type
_entity.pdbx_description
1 polymer ?
#
loop_
_entity_poly.entity_id
_entity_poly.type
_entity_poly.pdbx_seq_one_letter_code
_entity_poly.pdbx_strand_id
1 'polypeptide(L)'
;MKNIELKKFFNEDDSFEQNGKMIYLVPLKEFMKTEEFASFSPVSRKDKNETTGETSITKCQFLNSSAWTDVHPHMIIDKTKSEKTIKYVDLGEKAVGGEFPNIEYEIMVRVNEDGTLNRDFVREVKKGRFKNKEGKFVDTWYYKKGYEHFCPVEYPRYYRDPSF
;
A
#
# COMPACT_ATOMS: atom_id res chain seq x y z
N MET A 1 16.82 6.81 -9.63
CA MET A 1 16.09 7.75 -10.51
C MET A 1 15.55 8.91 -9.70
N LYS A 2 15.67 10.11 -10.20
CA LYS A 2 15.08 11.30 -9.55
C LYS A 2 13.58 11.37 -9.84
N ASN A 3 12.78 11.86 -8.89
CA ASN A 3 11.34 11.95 -9.04
C ASN A 3 10.90 12.76 -10.28
N ILE A 4 11.63 13.80 -10.62
CA ILE A 4 11.31 14.64 -11.80
C ILE A 4 11.28 13.83 -13.11
N GLU A 5 12.03 12.74 -13.19
CA GLU A 5 12.06 11.86 -14.35
C GLU A 5 10.75 11.10 -14.55
N LEU A 6 9.87 11.08 -13.54
CA LEU A 6 8.55 10.48 -13.66
C LEU A 6 7.62 11.25 -14.61
N LYS A 7 7.96 12.51 -14.94
CA LYS A 7 7.16 13.32 -15.87
C LYS A 7 6.94 12.66 -17.23
N LYS A 8 7.88 11.82 -17.67
CA LYS A 8 7.74 11.09 -18.94
C LYS A 8 6.58 10.08 -18.94
N PHE A 9 6.06 9.73 -17.77
CA PHE A 9 4.91 8.83 -17.61
C PHE A 9 3.60 9.59 -17.38
N PHE A 10 3.63 10.92 -17.34
CA PHE A 10 2.43 11.73 -17.14
C PHE A 10 1.50 11.61 -18.33
N ASN A 11 0.22 11.38 -18.04
CA ASN A 11 -0.83 11.29 -19.03
C ASN A 11 -2.01 12.16 -18.54
N GLU A 12 -2.48 13.06 -19.40
CA GLU A 12 -3.61 13.93 -19.05
C GLU A 12 -4.88 13.14 -18.69
N ASP A 13 -5.09 11.99 -19.34
CA ASP A 13 -6.22 11.12 -19.04
C ASP A 13 -6.16 10.49 -17.64
N ASP A 14 -4.98 10.43 -17.05
CA ASP A 14 -4.72 9.91 -15.74
C ASP A 14 -4.36 11.02 -14.73
N SER A 15 -4.79 12.22 -14.98
CA SER A 15 -4.56 13.37 -14.11
C SER A 15 -5.89 13.94 -13.62
N PHE A 16 -5.84 14.60 -12.46
CA PHE A 16 -7.01 15.27 -11.91
C PHE A 16 -6.58 16.44 -11.02
N GLU A 17 -7.48 17.37 -10.81
CA GLU A 17 -7.24 18.50 -9.92
C GLU A 17 -7.74 18.17 -8.52
N GLN A 18 -6.90 18.47 -7.51
CA GLN A 18 -7.21 18.26 -6.11
C GLN A 18 -6.60 19.39 -5.28
N ASN A 19 -7.44 20.11 -4.52
CA ASN A 19 -7.01 21.23 -3.67
C ASN A 19 -6.21 22.30 -4.45
N GLY A 20 -6.63 22.59 -5.69
CA GLY A 20 -5.96 23.57 -6.54
C GLY A 20 -4.66 23.10 -7.17
N LYS A 21 -4.33 21.82 -7.06
CA LYS A 21 -3.11 21.21 -7.62
C LYS A 21 -3.47 20.14 -8.63
N MET A 22 -2.64 20.00 -9.65
CA MET A 22 -2.73 18.85 -10.55
C MET A 22 -2.03 17.64 -9.95
N ILE A 23 -2.74 16.53 -9.91
CA ILE A 23 -2.21 15.26 -9.45
C ILE A 23 -2.15 14.30 -10.65
N TYR A 24 -1.03 13.61 -10.78
CA TYR A 24 -0.80 12.66 -11.86
C TYR A 24 -0.70 11.26 -11.31
N LEU A 25 -1.24 10.30 -12.05
CA LEU A 25 -1.08 8.88 -11.73
C LEU A 25 0.07 8.33 -12.57
N VAL A 26 1.05 7.74 -11.89
CA VAL A 26 2.17 7.05 -12.57
C VAL A 26 2.21 5.60 -12.14
N PRO A 27 2.73 4.68 -12.99
CA PRO A 27 2.85 3.28 -12.58
C PRO A 27 3.68 3.11 -11.32
N LEU A 28 3.19 2.31 -10.37
CA LEU A 28 3.92 2.01 -9.15
C LEU A 28 5.32 1.47 -9.44
N LYS A 29 5.43 0.57 -10.42
CA LYS A 29 6.72 -0.02 -10.81
C LYS A 29 7.76 1.02 -11.21
N GLU A 30 7.33 2.16 -11.76
CA GLU A 30 8.22 3.26 -12.11
C GLU A 30 8.55 4.13 -10.88
N PHE A 31 7.56 4.39 -10.02
CA PHE A 31 7.79 5.11 -8.77
C PHE A 31 8.78 4.37 -7.87
N MET A 32 8.74 3.05 -7.86
CA MET A 32 9.65 2.21 -7.04
C MET A 32 11.13 2.39 -7.42
N LYS A 33 11.42 2.94 -8.59
CA LYS A 33 12.79 3.22 -9.03
C LYS A 33 13.32 4.57 -8.52
N THR A 34 12.48 5.38 -7.87
CA THR A 34 12.87 6.71 -7.41
C THR A 34 13.66 6.68 -6.11
N GLU A 35 14.43 7.75 -5.89
CA GLU A 35 15.16 7.96 -4.64
C GLU A 35 14.20 8.16 -3.47
N GLU A 36 13.06 8.81 -3.70
CA GLU A 36 12.04 9.00 -2.68
C GLU A 36 11.52 7.66 -2.16
N PHE A 37 11.17 6.74 -3.05
CA PHE A 37 10.71 5.41 -2.65
C PHE A 37 11.78 4.68 -1.84
N ALA A 38 13.03 4.78 -2.25
CA ALA A 38 14.15 4.15 -1.54
C ALA A 38 14.33 4.70 -0.11
N SER A 39 13.83 5.90 0.16
CA SER A 39 13.90 6.51 1.49
C SER A 39 12.84 6.00 2.46
N PHE A 40 11.81 5.32 1.99
CA PHE A 40 10.75 4.78 2.84
C PHE A 40 11.22 3.52 3.57
N SER A 41 10.83 3.42 4.84
CA SER A 41 11.22 2.28 5.68
C SER A 41 10.15 1.19 5.65
N PRO A 42 10.50 -0.04 5.24
CA PRO A 42 9.55 -1.15 5.24
C PRO A 42 9.26 -1.63 6.67
N VAL A 43 8.15 -2.33 6.83
CA VAL A 43 7.84 -3.06 8.07
C VAL A 43 8.22 -4.51 7.91
N SER A 44 8.46 -5.19 9.04
CA SER A 44 8.79 -6.61 9.07
C SER A 44 7.55 -7.44 9.33
N ARG A 45 7.37 -8.49 8.54
CA ARG A 45 6.34 -9.51 8.76
C ARG A 45 7.02 -10.84 9.06
N LYS A 46 6.59 -11.50 10.13
CA LYS A 46 7.07 -12.85 10.46
C LYS A 46 6.21 -13.87 9.73
N ASP A 47 6.85 -14.72 8.96
CA ASP A 47 6.22 -15.83 8.25
C ASP A 47 6.72 -17.14 8.84
N LYS A 48 5.80 -18.01 9.26
CA LYS A 48 6.13 -19.33 9.78
C LYS A 48 5.86 -20.38 8.71
N ASN A 49 6.89 -21.16 8.39
CA ASN A 49 6.72 -22.32 7.54
C ASN A 49 6.10 -23.46 8.37
N GLU A 50 4.87 -23.82 8.08
CA GLU A 50 4.14 -24.84 8.84
C GLU A 50 4.73 -26.25 8.68
N THR A 51 5.40 -26.51 7.56
CA THR A 51 6.04 -27.79 7.28
C THR A 51 7.33 -27.98 8.09
N THR A 52 8.18 -26.96 8.14
CA THR A 52 9.51 -27.03 8.82
C THR A 52 9.51 -26.41 10.21
N GLY A 53 8.50 -25.59 10.53
CA GLY A 53 8.44 -24.83 11.79
C GLY A 53 9.38 -23.61 11.81
N GLU A 54 10.13 -23.37 10.74
CA GLU A 54 11.03 -22.24 10.64
C GLU A 54 10.28 -20.92 10.48
N THR A 55 10.82 -19.88 11.13
CA THR A 55 10.30 -18.52 11.03
C THR A 55 11.24 -17.69 10.17
N SER A 56 10.68 -17.00 9.17
CA SER A 56 11.40 -16.05 8.34
C SER A 56 10.83 -14.66 8.52
N ILE A 57 11.63 -13.64 8.19
CA ILE A 57 11.19 -12.24 8.24
C ILE A 57 11.16 -11.70 6.82
N THR A 58 9.99 -11.19 6.42
CA THR A 58 9.78 -10.57 5.12
C THR A 58 9.65 -9.06 5.29
N LYS A 59 10.40 -8.30 4.51
CA LYS A 59 10.31 -6.84 4.49
C LYS A 59 9.18 -6.42 3.56
N CYS A 60 8.23 -5.65 4.08
CA CYS A 60 7.03 -5.25 3.37
C CYS A 60 6.94 -3.74 3.30
N GLN A 61 6.93 -3.18 2.08
CA GLN A 61 6.76 -1.76 1.86
C GLN A 61 5.31 -1.36 1.62
N PHE A 62 4.43 -2.35 1.48
CA PHE A 62 3.04 -2.13 1.10
C PHE A 62 2.07 -2.79 2.06
N LEU A 63 0.82 -2.34 1.98
CA LEU A 63 -0.30 -2.94 2.69
C LEU A 63 -1.40 -3.26 1.68
N ASN A 64 -2.04 -4.42 1.86
CA ASN A 64 -3.34 -4.68 1.27
C ASN A 64 -4.39 -4.53 2.35
N SER A 65 -5.38 -3.67 2.14
CA SER A 65 -6.54 -3.63 3.03
C SER A 65 -7.67 -4.45 2.42
N SER A 66 -8.41 -5.10 3.28
CA SER A 66 -9.60 -5.84 2.88
C SER A 66 -10.77 -5.44 3.77
N ALA A 67 -11.86 -5.07 3.09
CA ALA A 67 -13.17 -4.90 3.68
C ALA A 67 -14.11 -5.71 2.81
N TRP A 68 -14.79 -6.69 3.40
CA TRP A 68 -15.59 -7.66 2.65
C TRP A 68 -14.69 -8.47 1.70
N THR A 69 -14.98 -8.47 0.41
CA THR A 69 -14.26 -9.25 -0.60
C THR A 69 -13.31 -8.41 -1.47
N ASP A 70 -13.38 -7.09 -1.35
CA ASP A 70 -12.50 -6.19 -2.10
C ASP A 70 -11.13 -6.06 -1.44
N VAL A 71 -10.10 -5.88 -2.25
CA VAL A 71 -8.73 -5.66 -1.79
C VAL A 71 -8.22 -4.35 -2.37
N HIS A 72 -7.69 -3.48 -1.52
CA HIS A 72 -7.16 -2.17 -1.90
C HIS A 72 -5.67 -2.05 -1.55
N PRO A 73 -4.87 -1.48 -2.47
CA PRO A 73 -3.43 -1.33 -2.26
C PRO A 73 -3.07 -0.03 -1.56
N HIS A 74 -2.05 -0.09 -0.71
CA HIS A 74 -1.50 1.06 0.00
C HIS A 74 0.02 0.98 0.06
N MET A 75 0.68 2.12 0.21
CA MET A 75 2.14 2.19 0.32
C MET A 75 2.53 2.79 1.66
N ILE A 76 3.42 2.11 2.36
CA ILE A 76 3.96 2.55 3.65
C ILE A 76 5.00 3.64 3.39
N ILE A 77 4.85 4.79 4.04
CA ILE A 77 5.78 5.91 3.89
C ILE A 77 6.56 6.19 5.18
N ASP A 78 6.03 5.80 6.32
CA ASP A 78 6.69 6.00 7.60
C ASP A 78 6.16 4.99 8.62
N LYS A 79 6.91 4.80 9.69
CA LYS A 79 6.55 3.89 10.77
C LYS A 79 7.19 4.33 12.08
N THR A 80 6.60 3.91 13.20
CA THR A 80 7.26 4.02 14.50
C THR A 80 8.37 2.98 14.62
N LYS A 81 9.34 3.21 15.49
CA LYS A 81 10.45 2.28 15.72
C LYS A 81 9.97 0.87 16.09
N SER A 82 8.87 0.78 16.86
CA SER A 82 8.27 -0.49 17.24
C SER A 82 7.42 -1.13 16.15
N GLU A 83 7.20 -0.43 15.02
CA GLU A 83 6.32 -0.84 13.93
C GLU A 83 4.86 -1.05 14.33
N LYS A 84 4.44 -0.50 15.49
CA LYS A 84 3.05 -0.60 15.94
C LYS A 84 2.12 0.39 15.25
N THR A 85 2.68 1.47 14.73
CA THR A 85 1.95 2.50 13.99
C THR A 85 2.64 2.75 12.66
N ILE A 86 1.85 2.78 11.59
CA ILE A 86 2.32 2.99 10.23
C ILE A 86 1.59 4.18 9.63
N LYS A 87 2.32 5.00 8.89
CA LYS A 87 1.74 6.01 8.01
C LYS A 87 1.80 5.50 6.58
N TYR A 88 0.69 5.65 5.86
CA TYR A 88 0.57 5.15 4.51
C TYR A 88 -0.24 6.10 3.64
N VAL A 89 -0.12 5.92 2.34
CA VAL A 89 -0.95 6.57 1.34
C VAL A 89 -1.69 5.51 0.53
N ASP A 90 -2.89 5.83 0.10
CA ASP A 90 -3.65 4.98 -0.80
C ASP A 90 -3.00 4.99 -2.18
N LEU A 91 -2.96 3.84 -2.82
CA LEU A 91 -2.55 3.69 -4.21
C LEU A 91 -3.80 3.67 -5.09
N GLY A 92 -3.63 4.06 -6.35
CA GLY A 92 -4.69 3.96 -7.34
C GLY A 92 -4.56 2.71 -8.18
N GLU A 93 -5.48 2.54 -9.11
CA GLU A 93 -5.50 1.46 -10.08
C GLU A 93 -5.94 1.96 -11.44
N LYS A 94 -5.49 1.28 -12.48
CA LYS A 94 -5.87 1.55 -13.86
C LYS A 94 -6.15 0.22 -14.56
N ALA A 95 -7.30 0.09 -15.19
CA ALA A 95 -7.62 -1.08 -16.00
C ALA A 95 -6.73 -1.06 -17.26
N VAL A 96 -5.97 -2.12 -17.46
CA VAL A 96 -5.02 -2.23 -18.58
C VAL A 96 -5.30 -3.38 -19.53
N GLY A 97 -6.24 -4.27 -19.18
CA GLY A 97 -6.58 -5.41 -20.02
C GLY A 97 -7.68 -6.26 -19.41
N GLY A 98 -7.94 -7.42 -20.05
CA GLY A 98 -8.97 -8.32 -19.64
C GLY A 98 -10.39 -7.84 -19.96
N GLU A 99 -11.35 -8.69 -19.66
CA GLU A 99 -12.77 -8.38 -19.84
C GLU A 99 -13.50 -8.72 -18.54
N PHE A 100 -14.58 -7.97 -18.24
CA PHE A 100 -15.40 -8.26 -17.07
C PHE A 100 -15.87 -9.74 -17.12
N PRO A 101 -15.77 -10.52 -16.01
CA PRO A 101 -15.37 -10.07 -14.65
C PRO A 101 -13.86 -10.14 -14.37
N ASN A 102 -13.01 -10.49 -15.31
CA ASN A 102 -11.56 -10.71 -15.12
C ASN A 102 -10.75 -9.53 -15.66
N ILE A 103 -10.94 -8.36 -15.08
CA ILE A 103 -10.22 -7.14 -15.47
C ILE A 103 -8.83 -7.15 -14.84
N GLU A 104 -7.81 -6.86 -15.65
CA GLU A 104 -6.43 -6.68 -15.18
C GLU A 104 -6.21 -5.21 -14.81
N TYR A 105 -5.58 -4.99 -13.66
CA TYR A 105 -5.29 -3.65 -13.14
C TYR A 105 -3.80 -3.43 -12.97
N GLU A 106 -3.35 -2.23 -13.30
CA GLU A 106 -2.01 -1.75 -12.95
C GLU A 106 -2.15 -0.84 -11.72
N ILE A 107 -1.26 -1.03 -10.74
CA ILE A 107 -1.25 -0.19 -9.54
C ILE A 107 -0.56 1.12 -9.87
N MET A 108 -1.18 2.24 -9.47
CA MET A 108 -0.75 3.59 -9.77
C MET A 108 -0.47 4.38 -8.49
N VAL A 109 0.46 5.31 -8.59
CA VAL A 109 0.83 6.22 -7.48
C VAL A 109 0.41 7.63 -7.85
N ARG A 110 -0.14 8.34 -6.88
CA ARG A 110 -0.48 9.76 -7.01
C ARG A 110 0.74 10.60 -6.73
N VAL A 111 1.16 11.38 -7.73
CA VAL A 111 2.34 12.25 -7.61
C VAL A 111 1.97 13.70 -7.94
N ASN A 112 2.77 14.60 -7.42
CA ASN A 112 2.69 16.02 -7.70
C ASN A 112 3.30 16.31 -9.08
N GLU A 113 3.17 17.54 -9.53
CA GLU A 113 3.70 18.00 -10.83
C GLU A 113 5.21 17.79 -10.96
N ASP A 114 5.95 17.85 -9.86
CA ASP A 114 7.40 17.60 -9.84
C ASP A 114 7.77 16.11 -9.73
N GLY A 115 6.79 15.22 -9.71
CA GLY A 115 7.00 13.78 -9.59
C GLY A 115 7.13 13.27 -8.15
N THR A 116 7.12 14.13 -7.15
CA THR A 116 7.15 13.70 -5.76
C THR A 116 5.81 13.13 -5.33
N LEU A 117 5.83 12.23 -4.34
CA LEU A 117 4.62 11.62 -3.82
C LEU A 117 3.65 12.69 -3.31
N ASN A 118 2.38 12.61 -3.72
CA ASN A 118 1.35 13.44 -3.13
C ASN A 118 1.02 12.93 -1.72
N ARG A 119 1.15 13.82 -0.74
CA ARG A 119 0.96 13.51 0.68
C ARG A 119 -0.23 14.20 1.32
N ASP A 120 -1.17 14.69 0.51
CA ASP A 120 -2.34 15.42 1.03
C ASP A 120 -3.26 14.53 1.88
N PHE A 121 -3.25 13.21 1.65
CA PHE A 121 -4.08 12.26 2.38
C PHE A 121 -3.25 11.13 2.99
N VAL A 122 -2.24 11.48 3.75
CA VAL A 122 -1.51 10.51 4.57
C VAL A 122 -2.42 10.05 5.70
N ARG A 123 -2.53 8.74 5.85
CA ARG A 123 -3.32 8.10 6.90
C ARG A 123 -2.44 7.28 7.80
N GLU A 124 -3.00 6.92 8.94
CA GLU A 124 -2.29 6.18 9.98
C GLU A 124 -3.09 4.94 10.37
N VAL A 125 -2.39 3.84 10.58
CA VAL A 125 -3.01 2.60 11.05
C VAL A 125 -2.15 1.98 12.15
N LYS A 126 -2.78 1.32 13.09
CA LYS A 126 -2.12 0.69 14.23
C LYS A 126 -2.26 -0.83 14.18
N LYS A 127 -1.26 -1.51 14.73
CA LYS A 127 -1.28 -2.95 14.86
C LYS A 127 -2.50 -3.40 15.65
N GLY A 128 -3.17 -4.45 15.17
CA GLY A 128 -4.29 -5.05 15.87
C GLY A 128 -3.83 -5.72 17.17
N ARG A 129 -4.71 -5.83 18.13
CA ARG A 129 -4.41 -6.44 19.41
C ARG A 129 -5.56 -7.35 19.81
N PHE A 130 -5.23 -8.44 20.50
CA PHE A 130 -6.23 -9.32 21.08
C PHE A 130 -5.79 -9.77 22.48
N LYS A 131 -6.76 -10.19 23.28
CA LYS A 131 -6.52 -10.71 24.62
C LYS A 131 -6.34 -12.22 24.53
N ASN A 132 -5.18 -12.72 24.99
CA ASN A 132 -4.91 -14.15 24.98
C ASN A 132 -5.63 -14.85 26.16
N LYS A 133 -5.44 -16.17 26.27
CA LYS A 133 -6.06 -16.99 27.34
C LYS A 133 -5.63 -16.57 28.75
N GLU A 134 -4.44 -15.95 28.88
CA GLU A 134 -3.90 -15.47 30.16
C GLU A 134 -4.37 -14.06 30.50
N GLY A 135 -5.22 -13.45 29.66
CA GLY A 135 -5.74 -12.11 29.87
C GLY A 135 -4.77 -10.99 29.46
N LYS A 136 -3.67 -11.32 28.80
CA LYS A 136 -2.70 -10.35 28.31
C LYS A 136 -3.03 -9.92 26.88
N PHE A 137 -2.80 -8.63 26.57
CA PHE A 137 -2.92 -8.12 25.21
C PHE A 137 -1.70 -8.50 24.38
N VAL A 138 -1.93 -9.05 23.19
CA VAL A 138 -0.89 -9.49 22.26
C VAL A 138 -1.13 -8.80 20.91
N ASP A 139 -0.07 -8.31 20.29
CA ASP A 139 -0.16 -7.69 18.96
C ASP A 139 -0.37 -8.77 17.90
N THR A 140 -1.27 -8.46 16.96
CA THR A 140 -1.49 -9.31 15.80
C THR A 140 -0.41 -9.01 14.73
N TRP A 141 -0.35 -9.86 13.71
CA TRP A 141 0.55 -9.65 12.58
C TRP A 141 0.01 -8.63 11.56
N TYR A 142 -1.26 -8.24 11.67
CA TYR A 142 -1.90 -7.26 10.79
C TYR A 142 -2.19 -5.96 11.53
N TYR A 143 -2.43 -4.91 10.74
CA TYR A 143 -2.84 -3.60 11.25
C TYR A 143 -4.34 -3.46 11.10
N LYS A 144 -4.97 -2.64 11.91
CA LYS A 144 -6.42 -2.56 11.97
C LYS A 144 -6.90 -1.12 12.12
N LYS A 145 -7.97 -0.78 11.40
CA LYS A 145 -8.70 0.47 11.55
C LYS A 145 -10.19 0.17 11.39
N GLY A 146 -10.93 0.21 12.51
CA GLY A 146 -12.33 -0.22 12.51
C GLY A 146 -12.46 -1.69 12.12
N TYR A 147 -13.24 -1.98 11.10
CA TYR A 147 -13.42 -3.33 10.56
C TYR A 147 -12.44 -3.68 9.45
N GLU A 148 -11.67 -2.71 8.99
CA GLU A 148 -10.72 -2.90 7.90
C GLU A 148 -9.40 -3.44 8.42
N HIS A 149 -8.92 -4.52 7.78
CA HIS A 149 -7.65 -5.14 8.10
C HIS A 149 -6.62 -4.78 7.03
N PHE A 150 -5.42 -4.43 7.47
CA PHE A 150 -4.30 -4.07 6.60
C PHE A 150 -3.20 -5.10 6.79
N CYS A 151 -2.91 -5.84 5.74
CA CYS A 151 -1.89 -6.89 5.77
C CYS A 151 -0.62 -6.40 5.08
N PRO A 152 0.55 -6.44 5.78
CA PRO A 152 1.82 -6.12 5.13
C PRO A 152 2.13 -7.10 4.01
N VAL A 153 2.52 -6.56 2.85
CA VAL A 153 2.85 -7.36 1.66
C VAL A 153 4.07 -6.78 0.95
N GLU A 154 4.78 -7.63 0.21
CA GLU A 154 5.94 -7.20 -0.58
C GLU A 154 5.54 -6.40 -1.81
N TYR A 155 4.40 -6.73 -2.41
CA TYR A 155 3.84 -6.01 -3.54
C TYR A 155 2.32 -5.93 -3.41
N PRO A 156 1.69 -4.76 -3.65
CA PRO A 156 0.27 -4.56 -3.39
C PRO A 156 -0.60 -5.12 -4.50
N ARG A 157 -1.84 -5.37 -4.16
CA ARG A 157 -2.84 -5.92 -5.08
C ARG A 157 -4.13 -5.11 -5.01
N TYR A 158 -4.77 -4.93 -6.16
CA TYR A 158 -6.13 -4.42 -6.25
C TYR A 158 -7.06 -5.53 -6.72
N TYR A 159 -8.16 -5.70 -6.04
CA TYR A 159 -9.22 -6.63 -6.44
C TYR A 159 -10.58 -6.06 -6.06
N ARG A 160 -11.48 -6.05 -7.01
CA ARG A 160 -12.87 -5.69 -6.80
C ARG A 160 -13.72 -6.91 -7.10
N ASP A 161 -14.57 -7.30 -6.14
CA ASP A 161 -15.46 -8.43 -6.33
C ASP A 161 -16.53 -8.08 -7.37
N PRO A 162 -16.61 -8.81 -8.49
CA PRO A 162 -17.58 -8.51 -9.55
C PRO A 162 -19.03 -8.82 -9.18
N SER A 163 -19.27 -9.51 -8.06
CA SER A 163 -20.63 -9.80 -7.58
C SER A 163 -21.27 -8.68 -6.78
N PHE A 164 -20.56 -7.59 -6.56
CA PHE A 164 -21.06 -6.40 -5.84
C PHE A 164 -21.15 -5.16 -6.72
#